data_1119961c793e1af7d4b51242abb75320
#
_entry.id   1119961c793e1af7d4b51242abb75320
#
_cell.length_a   1.000
_cell.length_b   1.000
_cell.length_c   1.000
_cell.angle_alpha   90.00
_cell.angle_beta   90.00
_cell.angle_gamma   90.00
#
_symmetry.space_group_name_H-M   'P 1'
#
loop_
_entity.id
_entity.type
_entity.pdbx_description
1 polymer ?
#
loop_
_entity_poly.entity_id
_entity_poly.type
_entity_poly.pdbx_seq_one_letter_code
_entity_poly.pdbx_strand_id
1 'polypeptide(L)'
;MTVVTNSGGRPTGMAAGGVSEYSPPTTSQTRSWSLDADYLRTEVEMLGGEVLEIHGAAREHDLSGRTIEKSKKSVANLLRELTQSRGMGWSDISEVVGVSVSAVRKWRNGGDAKPDSRLKLARFAALLDVLEEKGAIEDPAAWMEMNFSLEPGNFIRPLDLYLEGHCTELIELAEQRRTTAQVLDQVRPSWRQGRSDFEVFLDGDGERSIRRRGD
;
A
#
# COMPACT_ATOMS: atom_id res chain seq x y z
N MET A 1 -66.58 -7.43 -47.19
CA MET A 1 -66.83 -6.15 -47.85
C MET A 1 -65.88 -5.16 -47.24
N THR A 2 -64.92 -4.61 -47.83
CA THR A 2 -64.63 -4.18 -49.18
C THR A 2 -63.11 -4.18 -49.37
N VAL A 3 -62.63 -4.77 -50.45
CA VAL A 3 -61.27 -4.75 -50.94
C VAL A 3 -60.97 -3.37 -51.51
N VAL A 4 -59.79 -2.80 -51.20
CA VAL A 4 -59.17 -1.79 -52.06
C VAL A 4 -57.68 -2.13 -52.18
N THR A 5 -57.34 -2.63 -53.33
CA THR A 5 -56.01 -2.72 -53.95
C THR A 5 -55.56 -1.32 -54.33
N ASN A 6 -54.31 -0.97 -54.05
CA ASN A 6 -53.64 0.00 -54.89
C ASN A 6 -52.18 -0.38 -55.08
N SER A 7 -51.89 -0.58 -56.34
CA SER A 7 -50.59 -0.82 -56.95
C SER A 7 -49.86 0.50 -57.18
N GLY A 8 -48.56 0.50 -57.13
CA GLY A 8 -47.84 1.45 -57.96
C GLY A 8 -46.57 2.02 -57.33
N GLY A 9 -45.47 1.71 -57.97
CA GLY A 9 -44.36 2.68 -58.07
C GLY A 9 -43.08 2.36 -57.30
N ARG A 10 -42.19 1.56 -57.86
CA ARG A 10 -40.76 1.71 -57.63
C ARG A 10 -40.28 3.02 -58.23
N PRO A 11 -39.38 3.71 -57.56
CA PRO A 11 -38.27 4.32 -58.25
C PRO A 11 -36.95 3.72 -57.78
N THR A 12 -36.20 3.24 -58.70
CA THR A 12 -34.77 2.96 -58.65
C THR A 12 -34.04 4.29 -58.46
N GLY A 13 -33.41 4.45 -57.31
CA GLY A 13 -32.49 5.56 -57.06
C GLY A 13 -31.26 4.99 -56.43
N MET A 14 -30.24 4.67 -57.22
CA MET A 14 -28.87 4.47 -56.74
C MET A 14 -28.34 5.80 -56.17
N ALA A 15 -28.32 5.94 -54.88
CA ALA A 15 -27.52 6.96 -54.22
C ALA A 15 -26.14 6.36 -53.96
N ALA A 16 -25.15 6.82 -54.69
CA ALA A 16 -23.75 6.57 -54.43
C ALA A 16 -23.40 7.00 -53.00
N GLY A 17 -23.03 6.02 -52.18
CA GLY A 17 -22.47 6.27 -50.87
C GLY A 17 -21.19 7.07 -50.99
N GLY A 18 -21.24 8.32 -50.58
CA GLY A 18 -20.05 9.11 -50.39
C GLY A 18 -19.21 8.47 -49.31
N VAL A 19 -18.07 7.89 -49.70
CA VAL A 19 -16.99 7.53 -48.79
C VAL A 19 -16.53 8.84 -48.20
N SER A 20 -16.82 9.04 -46.92
CA SER A 20 -16.24 10.16 -46.16
C SER A 20 -14.73 9.94 -46.15
N GLU A 21 -14.00 10.69 -46.96
CA GLU A 21 -12.54 10.72 -46.89
C GLU A 21 -12.13 11.15 -45.51
N TYR A 22 -11.62 10.21 -44.71
CA TYR A 22 -10.92 10.51 -43.46
C TYR A 22 -9.66 11.28 -43.83
N SER A 23 -9.73 12.58 -43.69
CA SER A 23 -8.52 13.44 -43.77
C SER A 23 -7.79 13.34 -42.41
N PRO A 24 -6.56 12.83 -42.39
CA PRO A 24 -5.79 12.81 -41.14
C PRO A 24 -5.57 14.25 -40.65
N PRO A 25 -5.59 14.49 -39.35
CA PRO A 25 -5.41 15.82 -38.79
C PRO A 25 -4.07 16.39 -39.23
N THR A 26 -4.08 17.65 -39.61
CA THR A 26 -2.88 18.39 -40.04
C THR A 26 -1.85 18.40 -38.90
N THR A 27 -0.58 18.27 -39.19
CA THR A 27 0.55 18.17 -38.25
C THR A 27 0.52 19.26 -37.15
N SER A 28 -0.04 20.44 -37.40
CA SER A 28 -0.22 21.51 -36.42
C SER A 28 -1.26 21.17 -35.33
N GLN A 29 -2.37 20.53 -35.71
CA GLN A 29 -3.40 20.13 -34.75
C GLN A 29 -2.93 18.98 -33.86
N THR A 30 -2.20 18.00 -34.40
CA THR A 30 -1.63 16.91 -33.64
C THR A 30 -0.62 17.41 -32.61
N ARG A 31 0.18 18.42 -32.94
CA ARG A 31 1.16 19.03 -32.03
C ARG A 31 0.48 19.82 -30.88
N SER A 32 -0.65 20.50 -31.15
CA SER A 32 -1.45 21.18 -30.13
C SER A 32 -2.04 20.17 -29.13
N TRP A 33 -2.64 19.10 -29.61
CA TRP A 33 -3.24 18.07 -28.73
C TRP A 33 -2.22 17.33 -27.88
N SER A 34 -1.00 17.12 -28.36
CA SER A 34 0.05 16.50 -27.56
C SER A 34 0.50 17.42 -26.41
N LEU A 35 0.64 18.74 -26.67
CA LEU A 35 0.98 19.72 -25.66
C LEU A 35 -0.13 19.86 -24.61
N ASP A 36 -1.39 19.88 -25.02
CA ASP A 36 -2.53 19.94 -24.12
C ASP A 36 -2.63 18.66 -23.28
N ALA A 37 -2.38 17.48 -23.87
CA ALA A 37 -2.35 16.22 -23.15
C ALA A 37 -1.20 16.12 -22.13
N ASP A 38 -0.02 16.63 -22.48
CA ASP A 38 1.13 16.67 -21.57
C ASP A 38 0.89 17.66 -20.42
N TYR A 39 0.28 18.82 -20.71
CA TYR A 39 -0.12 19.78 -19.68
C TYR A 39 -1.13 19.16 -18.70
N LEU A 40 -2.21 18.54 -19.22
CA LEU A 40 -3.22 17.89 -18.40
C LEU A 40 -2.65 16.74 -17.57
N ARG A 41 -1.70 15.97 -18.13
CA ARG A 41 -1.01 14.91 -17.39
C ARG A 41 -0.22 15.47 -16.22
N THR A 42 0.54 16.55 -16.45
CA THR A 42 1.30 17.23 -15.38
C THR A 42 0.39 17.80 -14.32
N GLU A 43 -0.75 18.38 -14.70
CA GLU A 43 -1.73 18.91 -13.75
C GLU A 43 -2.36 17.79 -12.90
N VAL A 44 -2.71 16.65 -13.51
CA VAL A 44 -3.21 15.47 -12.78
C VAL A 44 -2.15 14.91 -11.83
N GLU A 45 -0.89 14.86 -12.22
CA GLU A 45 0.21 14.41 -11.36
C GLU A 45 0.41 15.37 -10.17
N MET A 46 0.36 16.68 -10.37
CA MET A 46 0.44 17.66 -9.28
C MET A 46 -0.73 17.54 -8.31
N LEU A 47 -1.96 17.47 -8.82
CA LEU A 47 -3.16 17.28 -7.98
C LEU A 47 -3.11 15.96 -7.21
N GLY A 48 -2.61 14.90 -7.85
CA GLY A 48 -2.38 13.61 -7.19
C GLY A 48 -1.40 13.73 -6.01
N GLY A 49 -0.32 14.49 -6.17
CA GLY A 49 0.64 14.79 -5.11
C GLY A 49 0.02 15.55 -3.95
N GLU A 50 -0.70 16.64 -4.22
CA GLU A 50 -1.39 17.43 -3.19
C GLU A 50 -2.42 16.60 -2.41
N VAL A 51 -3.19 15.75 -3.09
CA VAL A 51 -4.15 14.85 -2.46
C VAL A 51 -3.45 13.88 -1.52
N LEU A 52 -2.32 13.30 -1.92
CA LEU A 52 -1.53 12.40 -1.06
C LEU A 52 -0.99 13.13 0.17
N GLU A 53 -0.48 14.35 0.04
CA GLU A 53 0.01 15.14 1.18
C GLU A 53 -1.10 15.46 2.18
N ILE A 54 -2.27 15.90 1.71
CA ILE A 54 -3.42 16.20 2.57
C ILE A 54 -3.89 14.94 3.29
N HIS A 55 -3.97 13.80 2.60
CA HIS A 55 -4.32 12.53 3.22
C HIS A 55 -3.27 12.09 4.22
N GLY A 56 -1.99 12.22 3.90
CA GLY A 56 -0.88 11.91 4.81
C GLY A 56 -0.96 12.73 6.11
N ALA A 57 -1.16 14.05 6.00
CA ALA A 57 -1.33 14.93 7.14
C ALA A 57 -2.56 14.55 8.00
N ALA A 58 -3.69 14.23 7.36
CA ALA A 58 -4.89 13.79 8.07
C ALA A 58 -4.67 12.46 8.81
N ARG A 59 -3.95 11.50 8.23
CA ARG A 59 -3.61 10.22 8.87
C ARG A 59 -2.64 10.38 10.04
N GLU A 60 -1.62 11.22 9.88
CA GLU A 60 -0.71 11.51 10.98
C GLU A 60 -1.42 12.21 12.14
N HIS A 61 -2.37 13.10 11.86
CA HIS A 61 -3.20 13.73 12.88
C HIS A 61 -4.07 12.70 13.62
N ASP A 62 -4.75 11.80 12.91
CA ASP A 62 -5.56 10.72 13.50
C ASP A 62 -4.68 9.79 14.35
N LEU A 63 -3.53 9.35 13.80
CA LEU A 63 -2.57 8.51 14.50
C LEU A 63 -2.04 9.17 15.78
N SER A 64 -1.74 10.47 15.72
CA SER A 64 -1.28 11.24 16.87
C SER A 64 -2.34 11.34 17.96
N GLY A 65 -3.60 11.63 17.59
CA GLY A 65 -4.72 11.65 18.51
C GLY A 65 -4.92 10.31 19.23
N ARG A 66 -4.93 9.21 18.48
CA ARG A 66 -5.01 7.83 19.03
C ARG A 66 -3.82 7.48 19.91
N THR A 67 -2.62 7.94 19.52
CA THR A 67 -1.40 7.74 20.33
C THR A 67 -1.53 8.40 21.71
N ILE A 68 -2.06 9.62 21.76
CA ILE A 68 -2.31 10.32 23.02
C ILE A 68 -3.29 9.52 23.89
N GLU A 69 -4.39 9.04 23.34
CA GLU A 69 -5.36 8.24 24.08
C GLU A 69 -4.75 6.91 24.57
N LYS A 70 -4.02 6.19 23.71
CA LYS A 70 -3.31 4.96 24.10
C LYS A 70 -2.25 5.22 25.17
N SER A 71 -1.57 6.36 25.13
CA SER A 71 -0.53 6.70 26.10
C SER A 71 -1.05 6.91 27.52
N LYS A 72 -2.35 7.07 27.73
CA LYS A 72 -3.00 7.10 29.06
C LYS A 72 -3.05 5.71 29.70
N LYS A 73 -2.95 4.63 28.92
CA LYS A 73 -2.91 3.26 29.43
C LYS A 73 -1.57 2.98 30.11
N SER A 74 -1.57 2.08 31.12
CA SER A 74 -0.32 1.58 31.70
C SER A 74 0.46 0.75 30.67
N VAL A 75 1.79 0.68 30.81
CA VAL A 75 2.65 -0.14 29.94
C VAL A 75 2.22 -1.61 29.95
N ALA A 76 1.86 -2.15 31.13
CA ALA A 76 1.37 -3.54 31.24
C ALA A 76 0.08 -3.77 30.45
N ASN A 77 -0.82 -2.77 30.37
CA ASN A 77 -2.04 -2.85 29.59
C ASN A 77 -1.76 -2.76 28.08
N LEU A 78 -0.85 -1.86 27.66
CA LEU A 78 -0.41 -1.79 26.26
C LEU A 78 0.24 -3.10 25.80
N LEU A 79 1.11 -3.67 26.62
CA LEU A 79 1.74 -4.96 26.33
C LEU A 79 0.71 -6.10 26.25
N ARG A 80 -0.27 -6.11 27.15
CA ARG A 80 -1.36 -7.11 27.10
C ARG A 80 -2.17 -6.97 25.80
N GLU A 81 -2.51 -5.75 25.42
CA GLU A 81 -3.21 -5.47 24.17
C GLU A 81 -2.41 -5.97 22.96
N LEU A 82 -1.13 -5.62 22.87
CA LEU A 82 -0.27 -6.02 21.75
C LEU A 82 -0.05 -7.54 21.69
N THR A 83 0.21 -8.20 22.84
CA THR A 83 0.55 -9.63 22.85
C THR A 83 -0.65 -10.57 22.90
N GLN A 84 -1.63 -10.27 23.77
CA GLN A 84 -2.76 -11.19 24.01
C GLN A 84 -3.94 -10.91 23.08
N SER A 85 -4.26 -9.65 22.82
CA SER A 85 -5.39 -9.31 21.98
C SER A 85 -5.02 -9.31 20.49
N ARG A 86 -3.79 -8.94 20.13
CA ARG A 86 -3.34 -8.81 18.74
C ARG A 86 -2.29 -9.85 18.31
N GLY A 87 -1.77 -10.65 19.24
CA GLY A 87 -0.85 -11.76 18.91
C GLY A 87 0.59 -11.36 18.58
N MET A 88 0.98 -10.09 18.77
CA MET A 88 2.36 -9.64 18.48
C MET A 88 3.41 -10.41 19.28
N GLY A 89 4.50 -10.77 18.61
CA GLY A 89 5.66 -11.43 19.20
C GLY A 89 6.44 -10.50 20.16
N TRP A 90 7.02 -11.09 21.23
CA TRP A 90 7.85 -10.31 22.16
C TRP A 90 9.09 -9.72 21.50
N SER A 91 9.62 -10.41 20.48
CA SER A 91 10.76 -9.95 19.70
C SER A 91 10.42 -8.68 18.95
N ASP A 92 9.31 -8.67 18.24
CA ASP A 92 8.87 -7.54 17.42
C ASP A 92 8.53 -6.33 18.28
N ILE A 93 7.87 -6.53 19.43
CA ILE A 93 7.63 -5.46 20.41
C ILE A 93 8.95 -4.90 20.93
N SER A 94 9.94 -5.74 21.20
CA SER A 94 11.26 -5.30 21.66
C SER A 94 11.98 -4.47 20.59
N GLU A 95 11.84 -4.84 19.33
CA GLU A 95 12.37 -4.13 18.17
C GLU A 95 11.69 -2.77 18.00
N VAL A 96 10.36 -2.73 18.05
CA VAL A 96 9.54 -1.49 17.98
C VAL A 96 9.98 -0.46 19.04
N VAL A 97 10.21 -0.90 20.26
CA VAL A 97 10.60 0.02 21.34
C VAL A 97 12.10 0.32 21.35
N GLY A 98 12.92 -0.55 20.75
CA GLY A 98 14.38 -0.45 20.77
C GLY A 98 14.98 -0.87 22.11
N VAL A 99 14.46 -1.95 22.72
CA VAL A 99 14.94 -2.49 24.00
C VAL A 99 15.06 -4.01 23.92
N SER A 100 15.69 -4.62 24.93
CA SER A 100 15.76 -6.09 24.97
C SER A 100 14.41 -6.74 25.31
N VAL A 101 14.19 -7.97 24.84
CA VAL A 101 13.00 -8.78 25.18
C VAL A 101 12.86 -8.95 26.71
N SER A 102 13.98 -9.05 27.44
CA SER A 102 13.97 -9.14 28.91
C SER A 102 13.42 -7.88 29.57
N ALA A 103 13.70 -6.70 29.02
CA ALA A 103 13.14 -5.45 29.50
C ALA A 103 11.61 -5.41 29.29
N VAL A 104 11.13 -5.81 28.11
CA VAL A 104 9.68 -5.86 27.81
C VAL A 104 8.98 -6.84 28.78
N ARG A 105 9.56 -8.03 29.03
CA ARG A 105 9.02 -8.99 29.98
C ARG A 105 8.97 -8.45 31.41
N LYS A 106 9.97 -7.66 31.84
CA LYS A 106 9.96 -6.99 33.14
C LYS A 106 8.80 -6.00 33.25
N TRP A 107 8.54 -5.23 32.21
CA TRP A 107 7.42 -4.26 32.19
C TRP A 107 6.05 -4.95 32.28
N ARG A 108 5.89 -6.13 31.67
CA ARG A 108 4.67 -6.94 31.80
C ARG A 108 4.37 -7.26 33.27
N ASN A 109 5.41 -7.51 34.06
CA ASN A 109 5.30 -7.88 35.48
C ASN A 109 5.29 -6.66 36.42
N GLY A 110 4.98 -5.45 35.90
CA GLY A 110 4.85 -4.24 36.73
C GLY A 110 6.13 -3.41 36.84
N GLY A 111 7.18 -3.71 36.07
CA GLY A 111 8.37 -2.85 36.00
C GLY A 111 8.04 -1.55 35.25
N ASP A 112 8.74 -0.48 35.65
CA ASP A 112 8.59 0.83 35.02
C ASP A 112 9.30 0.90 33.69
N ALA A 113 8.62 1.46 32.68
CA ALA A 113 9.20 1.82 31.40
C ALA A 113 9.42 3.34 31.34
N LYS A 114 10.45 3.74 30.62
CA LYS A 114 10.69 5.17 30.33
C LYS A 114 9.49 5.77 29.56
N PRO A 115 9.20 7.07 29.75
CA PRO A 115 8.11 7.74 29.05
C PRO A 115 8.19 7.57 27.51
N ASP A 116 9.40 7.66 26.94
CA ASP A 116 9.62 7.42 25.50
C ASP A 116 9.23 6.02 25.06
N SER A 117 9.62 4.98 25.81
CA SER A 117 9.26 3.60 25.52
C SER A 117 7.74 3.38 25.59
N ARG A 118 7.08 4.03 26.55
CA ARG A 118 5.61 4.00 26.66
C ARG A 118 4.94 4.66 25.46
N LEU A 119 5.48 5.81 25.02
CA LEU A 119 4.96 6.51 23.84
C LEU A 119 5.12 5.68 22.57
N LYS A 120 6.26 5.01 22.38
CA LYS A 120 6.49 4.10 21.24
C LYS A 120 5.49 2.94 21.23
N LEU A 121 5.24 2.30 22.38
CA LEU A 121 4.21 1.25 22.51
C LEU A 121 2.82 1.79 22.18
N ALA A 122 2.49 2.98 22.68
CA ALA A 122 1.20 3.62 22.42
C ALA A 122 1.02 3.96 20.93
N ARG A 123 2.06 4.50 20.29
CA ARG A 123 2.02 4.82 18.85
C ARG A 123 1.88 3.58 18.00
N PHE A 124 2.59 2.51 18.33
CA PHE A 124 2.47 1.25 17.61
C PHE A 124 1.08 0.63 17.76
N ALA A 125 0.54 0.58 19.00
CA ALA A 125 -0.82 0.12 19.24
C ALA A 125 -1.88 0.96 18.51
N ALA A 126 -1.68 2.28 18.43
CA ALA A 126 -2.55 3.18 17.68
C ALA A 126 -2.48 2.94 16.17
N LEU A 127 -1.28 2.66 15.63
CA LEU A 127 -1.13 2.29 14.23
C LEU A 127 -1.89 1.01 13.88
N LEU A 128 -1.79 -0.03 14.72
CA LEU A 128 -2.54 -1.28 14.49
C LEU A 128 -4.06 -1.04 14.47
N ASP A 129 -4.59 -0.12 15.33
CA ASP A 129 -6.01 0.25 15.29
C ASP A 129 -6.37 0.96 13.97
N VAL A 130 -5.50 1.84 13.46
CA VAL A 130 -5.71 2.52 12.18
C VAL A 130 -5.71 1.54 11.01
N LEU A 131 -4.76 0.60 11.00
CA LEU A 131 -4.67 -0.43 9.96
C LEU A 131 -5.91 -1.33 9.91
N GLU A 132 -6.43 -1.73 11.07
CA GLU A 132 -7.65 -2.52 11.18
C GLU A 132 -8.89 -1.74 10.70
N GLU A 133 -9.04 -0.51 11.17
CA GLU A 133 -10.25 0.29 10.93
C GLU A 133 -10.27 0.90 9.52
N LYS A 134 -9.14 1.45 9.05
CA LYS A 134 -9.04 2.19 7.78
C LYS A 134 -8.52 1.33 6.63
N GLY A 135 -7.60 0.43 6.91
CA GLY A 135 -7.00 -0.46 5.92
C GLY A 135 -7.80 -1.73 5.68
N ALA A 136 -8.86 -1.99 6.46
CA ALA A 136 -9.64 -3.23 6.44
C ALA A 136 -8.76 -4.49 6.53
N ILE A 137 -7.68 -4.42 7.33
CA ILE A 137 -6.78 -5.54 7.60
C ILE A 137 -7.30 -6.28 8.82
N GLU A 138 -7.75 -7.52 8.63
CA GLU A 138 -8.35 -8.32 9.71
C GLU A 138 -7.36 -8.61 10.85
N ASP A 139 -6.10 -8.89 10.50
CA ASP A 139 -5.02 -9.14 11.46
C ASP A 139 -3.82 -8.21 11.18
N PRO A 140 -3.83 -6.98 11.73
CA PRO A 140 -2.74 -6.05 11.54
C PRO A 140 -1.40 -6.52 12.10
N ALA A 141 -1.39 -7.35 13.16
CA ALA A 141 -0.17 -7.87 13.73
C ALA A 141 0.50 -8.87 12.79
N ALA A 142 -0.25 -9.84 12.28
CA ALA A 142 0.25 -10.78 11.29
C ALA A 142 0.67 -10.07 10.00
N TRP A 143 -0.07 -9.04 9.58
CA TRP A 143 0.29 -8.24 8.40
C TRP A 143 1.62 -7.50 8.59
N MET A 144 1.89 -6.98 9.79
CA MET A 144 3.18 -6.31 10.10
C MET A 144 4.38 -7.25 10.01
N GLU A 145 4.18 -8.55 10.29
CA GLU A 145 5.23 -9.58 10.27
C GLU A 145 5.40 -10.25 8.89
N MET A 146 4.39 -10.15 8.02
CA MET A 146 4.45 -10.75 6.68
C MET A 146 5.46 -10.03 5.78
N ASN A 147 6.16 -10.79 4.94
CA ASN A 147 6.91 -10.18 3.86
C ASN A 147 5.96 -9.67 2.77
N PHE A 148 6.26 -8.50 2.22
CA PHE A 148 5.58 -8.05 1.02
C PHE A 148 5.77 -9.04 -0.13
N SER A 149 4.72 -9.20 -0.94
CA SER A 149 4.78 -10.00 -2.17
C SER A 149 5.58 -9.25 -3.25
N LEU A 150 6.89 -9.38 -3.19
CA LEU A 150 7.86 -8.75 -4.07
C LEU A 150 8.50 -9.81 -4.99
N GLU A 151 9.47 -9.37 -5.81
CA GLU A 151 10.29 -10.28 -6.59
C GLU A 151 11.02 -11.30 -5.69
N PRO A 152 11.19 -12.54 -6.15
CA PRO A 152 11.85 -13.59 -5.36
C PRO A 152 13.21 -13.14 -4.82
N GLY A 153 13.41 -13.29 -3.52
CA GLY A 153 14.64 -12.92 -2.83
C GLY A 153 14.62 -11.56 -2.13
N ASN A 154 13.55 -10.77 -2.27
CA ASN A 154 13.33 -9.57 -1.47
C ASN A 154 12.45 -9.91 -0.27
N PHE A 155 12.98 -9.66 0.93
CA PHE A 155 12.31 -9.92 2.20
C PHE A 155 12.19 -8.62 2.96
N ILE A 156 11.12 -7.89 2.72
CA ILE A 156 10.81 -6.61 3.37
C ILE A 156 9.44 -6.74 4.02
N ARG A 157 9.36 -6.48 5.31
CA ARG A 157 8.11 -6.51 6.10
C ARG A 157 7.56 -5.10 6.28
N PRO A 158 6.25 -4.94 6.44
CA PRO A 158 5.67 -3.68 6.91
C PRO A 158 6.32 -3.17 8.20
N LEU A 159 6.67 -4.08 9.14
CA LEU A 159 7.36 -3.72 10.37
C LEU A 159 8.69 -3.02 10.11
N ASP A 160 9.44 -3.41 9.09
CA ASP A 160 10.72 -2.78 8.73
C ASP A 160 10.51 -1.32 8.33
N LEU A 161 9.45 -1.03 7.55
CA LEU A 161 9.09 0.35 7.19
C LEU A 161 8.62 1.17 8.41
N TYR A 162 7.90 0.53 9.35
CA TYR A 162 7.52 1.19 10.60
C TYR A 162 8.75 1.61 11.41
N LEU A 163 9.74 0.74 11.54
CA LEU A 163 10.97 1.00 12.28
C LEU A 163 11.80 2.13 11.65
N GLU A 164 11.69 2.31 10.35
CA GLU A 164 12.30 3.42 9.61
C GLU A 164 11.49 4.72 9.69
N GLY A 165 10.29 4.69 10.27
CA GLY A 165 9.45 5.88 10.49
C GLY A 165 8.40 6.13 9.41
N HIS A 166 8.18 5.21 8.47
CA HIS A 166 7.27 5.33 7.33
C HIS A 166 5.82 4.92 7.67
N CYS A 167 5.26 5.52 8.73
CA CYS A 167 3.89 5.19 9.19
C CYS A 167 2.81 5.60 8.19
N THR A 168 2.96 6.77 7.56
CA THR A 168 1.99 7.29 6.57
C THR A 168 1.92 6.37 5.36
N GLU A 169 3.08 5.97 4.86
CA GLU A 169 3.21 5.07 3.71
C GLU A 169 2.62 3.69 3.99
N LEU A 170 2.76 3.20 5.23
CA LEU A 170 2.11 1.95 5.65
C LEU A 170 0.58 2.05 5.64
N ILE A 171 0.03 3.18 6.10
CA ILE A 171 -1.41 3.42 6.05
C ILE A 171 -1.90 3.52 4.59
N GLU A 172 -1.15 4.21 3.72
CA GLU A 172 -1.46 4.29 2.29
C GLU A 172 -1.45 2.93 1.59
N LEU A 173 -0.50 2.05 1.96
CA LEU A 173 -0.46 0.66 1.51
C LEU A 173 -1.69 -0.13 1.96
N ALA A 174 -2.05 -0.01 3.24
CA ALA A 174 -3.20 -0.68 3.83
C ALA A 174 -4.52 -0.21 3.19
N GLU A 175 -4.64 1.08 2.89
CA GLU A 175 -5.78 1.66 2.18
C GLU A 175 -5.77 1.39 0.66
N GLN A 176 -4.75 0.68 0.15
CA GLN A 176 -4.56 0.38 -1.28
C GLN A 176 -4.48 1.62 -2.19
N ARG A 177 -4.06 2.75 -1.63
CA ARG A 177 -3.85 4.01 -2.39
C ARG A 177 -2.58 3.98 -3.21
N ARG A 178 -1.60 3.24 -2.75
CA ARG A 178 -0.31 3.03 -3.41
C ARG A 178 0.05 1.56 -3.40
N THR A 179 0.77 1.15 -4.42
CA THR A 179 1.33 -0.20 -4.47
C THR A 179 2.61 -0.29 -3.64
N THR A 180 2.96 -1.49 -3.19
CA THR A 180 4.21 -1.73 -2.46
C THR A 180 5.44 -1.25 -3.24
N ALA A 181 5.47 -1.47 -4.56
CA ALA A 181 6.57 -1.02 -5.39
C ALA A 181 6.69 0.52 -5.41
N GLN A 182 5.58 1.24 -5.54
CA GLN A 182 5.58 2.71 -5.51
C GLN A 182 6.08 3.27 -4.19
N VAL A 183 5.68 2.67 -3.07
CA VAL A 183 6.17 3.09 -1.75
C VAL A 183 7.66 2.79 -1.61
N LEU A 184 8.09 1.56 -1.93
CA LEU A 184 9.49 1.18 -1.81
C LEU A 184 10.41 1.98 -2.74
N ASP A 185 9.97 2.33 -3.95
CA ASP A 185 10.73 3.20 -4.86
C ASP A 185 11.00 4.58 -4.27
N GLN A 186 10.09 5.07 -3.41
CA GLN A 186 10.27 6.34 -2.71
C GLN A 186 11.13 6.21 -1.46
N VAL A 187 10.82 5.26 -0.56
CA VAL A 187 11.45 5.19 0.77
C VAL A 187 12.73 4.36 0.80
N ARG A 188 12.88 3.41 -0.11
CA ARG A 188 14.06 2.53 -0.25
C ARG A 188 14.45 2.36 -1.72
N PRO A 189 14.95 3.37 -2.43
CA PRO A 189 15.21 3.30 -3.89
C PRO A 189 16.07 2.11 -4.34
N SER A 190 16.92 1.60 -3.44
CA SER A 190 17.79 0.44 -3.69
C SER A 190 17.18 -0.92 -3.34
N TRP A 191 15.88 -0.98 -3.01
CA TRP A 191 15.25 -2.23 -2.54
C TRP A 191 15.38 -3.40 -3.52
N ARG A 192 15.39 -3.12 -4.83
CA ARG A 192 15.57 -4.15 -5.85
C ARG A 192 16.99 -4.75 -5.87
N GLN A 193 17.97 -4.03 -5.30
CA GLN A 193 19.36 -4.48 -5.21
C GLN A 193 19.63 -5.33 -3.95
N GLY A 194 18.76 -5.23 -2.93
CA GLY A 194 18.82 -5.98 -1.67
C GLY A 194 18.35 -7.43 -1.77
N ARG A 195 18.45 -8.01 -2.95
CA ARG A 195 17.99 -9.37 -3.22
C ARG A 195 18.88 -10.39 -2.53
N SER A 196 18.28 -11.40 -1.87
CA SER A 196 19.02 -12.51 -1.28
C SER A 196 19.84 -13.25 -2.32
N ASP A 197 21.08 -13.62 -1.96
CA ASP A 197 21.94 -14.50 -2.76
C ASP A 197 21.40 -15.93 -2.86
N PHE A 198 20.38 -16.26 -2.06
CA PHE A 198 19.80 -17.59 -2.01
C PHE A 198 18.42 -17.61 -2.70
N GLU A 199 18.12 -18.73 -3.34
CA GLU A 199 16.81 -19.01 -3.92
C GLU A 199 16.29 -20.37 -3.46
N VAL A 200 14.97 -20.48 -3.33
CA VAL A 200 14.30 -21.75 -3.09
C VAL A 200 14.03 -22.40 -4.45
N PHE A 201 14.43 -23.63 -4.62
CA PHE A 201 14.15 -24.43 -5.82
C PHE A 201 13.54 -25.78 -5.43
N LEU A 202 12.90 -26.44 -6.38
CA LEU A 202 12.45 -27.82 -6.21
C LEU A 202 13.59 -28.74 -6.63
N ASP A 203 14.00 -29.59 -5.70
CA ASP A 203 15.00 -30.65 -5.96
C ASP A 203 14.42 -31.74 -6.86
N GLY A 204 15.29 -32.64 -7.35
CA GLY A 204 14.90 -33.76 -8.19
C GLY A 204 13.85 -34.69 -7.57
N ASP A 205 13.77 -34.72 -6.25
CA ASP A 205 12.79 -35.48 -5.45
C ASP A 205 11.48 -34.70 -5.20
N GLY A 206 11.35 -33.46 -5.73
CA GLY A 206 10.18 -32.59 -5.55
C GLY A 206 10.13 -31.86 -4.20
N GLU A 207 11.18 -31.94 -3.41
CA GLU A 207 11.30 -31.21 -2.16
C GLU A 207 11.87 -29.80 -2.37
N ARG A 208 11.51 -28.86 -1.45
CA ARG A 208 12.03 -27.50 -1.47
C ARG A 208 13.39 -27.45 -0.82
N SER A 209 14.40 -27.10 -1.61
CA SER A 209 15.77 -26.92 -1.16
C SER A 209 16.23 -25.48 -1.40
N ILE A 210 17.27 -25.04 -0.70
CA ILE A 210 17.85 -23.70 -0.82
C ILE A 210 19.22 -23.85 -1.48
N ARG A 211 19.45 -23.05 -2.55
CA ARG A 211 20.77 -22.94 -3.17
C ARG A 211 21.18 -21.48 -3.32
N ARG A 212 22.47 -21.27 -3.51
CA ARG A 212 22.95 -19.95 -3.89
C ARG A 212 22.57 -19.68 -5.34
N ARG A 213 22.12 -18.46 -5.59
CA ARG A 213 21.71 -18.04 -6.93
C ARG A 213 22.92 -17.98 -7.85
N GLY A 214 22.87 -18.72 -8.96
CA GLY A 214 23.99 -18.80 -9.93
C GLY A 214 24.86 -20.05 -9.82
N ASP A 215 24.53 -20.98 -8.92
CA ASP A 215 25.13 -22.32 -8.84
C ASP A 215 24.34 -23.34 -9.67
#